data_d2398dd60bb65beb9cd2d34bcd42f190
#
_entry.id   d2398dd60bb65beb9cd2d34bcd42f190
#
_cell.length_a   1.000
_cell.length_b   1.000
_cell.length_c   1.000
_cell.angle_alpha   90.00
_cell.angle_beta   90.00
_cell.angle_gamma   90.00
#
_symmetry.space_group_name_H-M   'P 1'
#
loop_
_entity.id
_entity.type
_entity.pdbx_description
1 polymer ?
#
loop_
_entity_poly.entity_id
_entity_poly.type
_entity_poly.pdbx_seq_one_letter_code
_entity_poly.pdbx_strand_id
1 'polypeptide(L)'
;MVLIPFLFLYFLYGMQKYKSGRMKFDADFMITRRRALDMAAEALEAQRRPDVIGTIRQYGLTDDLEKPYAAWIDVLIDHFSDLLAAEGDNYETLVRKAYHTRINYLESLNHLNLVEKEFYAAIKHNLVATDSAVDIIATIENASHRLRQDLADQVFPENVKPNDNLIAKPFTKRVGREYTS
;
A
#
# COMPACT_ATOMS: atom_id res chain seq x y z
N MET A 1 -23.50 -1.78 0.22
CA MET A 1 -23.06 -2.36 -1.07
C MET A 1 -21.71 -3.04 -0.86
N VAL A 2 -21.77 -4.34 -0.45
CA VAL A 2 -20.67 -5.09 0.25
C VAL A 2 -19.96 -6.03 -0.73
N LEU A 3 -19.62 -5.60 -1.95
CA LEU A 3 -19.18 -6.55 -2.99
C LEU A 3 -17.69 -6.53 -3.35
N ILE A 4 -16.88 -5.62 -2.80
CA ILE A 4 -15.57 -5.35 -3.37
C ILE A 4 -14.47 -6.33 -2.91
N PRO A 5 -14.35 -6.73 -1.63
CA PRO A 5 -13.34 -7.72 -1.25
C PRO A 5 -13.72 -9.15 -1.68
N PHE A 6 -15.02 -9.48 -1.73
CA PHE A 6 -15.48 -10.76 -2.27
C PHE A 6 -15.32 -10.85 -3.79
N LEU A 7 -15.43 -9.74 -4.51
CA LEU A 7 -15.11 -9.69 -5.94
C LEU A 7 -13.63 -10.00 -6.19
N PHE A 8 -12.72 -9.56 -5.32
CA PHE A 8 -11.31 -9.91 -5.43
C PHE A 8 -11.08 -11.40 -5.22
N LEU A 9 -11.68 -12.01 -4.20
CA LEU A 9 -11.61 -13.46 -3.93
C LEU A 9 -12.34 -14.28 -5.02
N TYR A 10 -13.50 -13.84 -5.46
CA TYR A 10 -14.24 -14.46 -6.56
C TYR A 10 -13.50 -14.32 -7.89
N PHE A 11 -12.77 -13.22 -8.05
CA PHE A 11 -11.95 -12.95 -9.19
C PHE A 11 -10.70 -13.87 -9.24
N LEU A 12 -10.00 -14.06 -8.14
CA LEU A 12 -8.93 -15.07 -8.04
C LEU A 12 -9.45 -16.47 -8.38
N TYR A 13 -10.66 -16.80 -7.96
CA TYR A 13 -11.32 -18.06 -8.30
C TYR A 13 -11.77 -18.14 -9.77
N GLY A 14 -12.19 -17.01 -10.35
CA GLY A 14 -12.64 -16.91 -11.76
C GLY A 14 -11.53 -16.73 -12.79
N MET A 15 -10.29 -16.41 -12.35
CA MET A 15 -9.13 -16.17 -13.23
C MET A 15 -8.68 -17.38 -14.05
N GLN A 16 -9.15 -18.57 -13.73
CA GLN A 16 -8.84 -19.77 -14.52
C GLN A 16 -9.31 -19.73 -15.98
N LYS A 17 -10.15 -18.78 -16.36
CA LYS A 17 -10.82 -18.84 -17.65
C LYS A 17 -10.50 -17.76 -18.71
N TYR A 18 -9.94 -16.56 -18.39
CA TYR A 18 -9.81 -15.52 -19.43
C TYR A 18 -8.74 -14.45 -19.23
N LYS A 19 -8.15 -14.01 -20.36
CA LYS A 19 -7.28 -12.81 -20.51
C LYS A 19 -7.83 -11.49 -19.97
N SER A 20 -9.11 -11.42 -19.63
CA SER A 20 -9.77 -10.28 -18.97
C SER A 20 -9.41 -10.10 -17.49
N GLY A 21 -8.72 -11.08 -16.89
CA GLY A 21 -8.32 -11.10 -15.51
C GLY A 21 -7.36 -9.96 -15.12
N ARG A 22 -6.44 -9.62 -16.00
CA ARG A 22 -5.44 -8.58 -15.75
C ARG A 22 -6.07 -7.19 -15.57
N MET A 23 -7.02 -6.83 -16.42
CA MET A 23 -7.70 -5.53 -16.34
C MET A 23 -8.54 -5.37 -15.06
N LYS A 24 -9.15 -6.48 -14.59
CA LYS A 24 -9.93 -6.46 -13.36
C LYS A 24 -9.06 -6.35 -12.11
N PHE A 25 -7.93 -7.06 -12.09
CA PHE A 25 -6.96 -6.96 -11.00
C PHE A 25 -6.39 -5.54 -10.88
N ASP A 26 -5.99 -4.94 -12.00
CA ASP A 26 -5.50 -3.56 -12.01
C ASP A 26 -6.56 -2.60 -11.46
N ALA A 27 -7.84 -2.82 -11.78
CA ALA A 27 -8.94 -2.02 -11.26
C ALA A 27 -9.12 -2.18 -9.74
N ASP A 28 -9.12 -3.41 -9.22
CA ASP A 28 -9.29 -3.68 -7.79
C ASP A 28 -8.10 -3.19 -6.96
N PHE A 29 -6.88 -3.34 -7.48
CA PHE A 29 -5.66 -2.80 -6.89
C PHE A 29 -5.68 -1.27 -6.84
N MET A 30 -6.14 -0.63 -7.91
CA MET A 30 -6.28 0.82 -7.97
C MET A 30 -7.39 1.34 -7.04
N ILE A 31 -8.50 0.59 -6.89
CA ILE A 31 -9.58 0.95 -5.96
C ILE A 31 -9.07 0.97 -4.52
N THR A 32 -8.28 -0.03 -4.10
CA THR A 32 -7.70 -0.08 -2.77
C THR A 32 -6.79 1.12 -2.49
N ARG A 33 -5.92 1.45 -3.43
CA ARG A 33 -5.01 2.61 -3.32
C ARG A 33 -5.77 3.93 -3.30
N ARG A 34 -6.79 4.07 -4.15
CA ARG A 34 -7.62 5.26 -4.17
C ARG A 34 -8.34 5.47 -2.84
N ARG A 35 -8.88 4.41 -2.24
CA ARG A 35 -9.51 4.50 -0.92
C ARG A 35 -8.52 4.91 0.17
N ALA A 36 -7.33 4.32 0.19
CA ALA A 36 -6.30 4.72 1.14
C ALA A 36 -5.91 6.20 0.95
N LEU A 37 -5.87 6.69 -0.28
CA LEU A 37 -5.62 8.10 -0.59
C LEU A 37 -6.77 8.99 -0.08
N ASP A 38 -8.03 8.61 -0.35
CA ASP A 38 -9.21 9.35 0.13
C ASP A 38 -9.22 9.41 1.67
N MET A 39 -8.95 8.29 2.35
CA MET A 39 -8.84 8.23 3.81
C MET A 39 -7.69 9.08 4.35
N ALA A 40 -6.55 9.12 3.64
CA ALA A 40 -5.43 9.98 4.00
C ALA A 40 -5.79 11.47 3.88
N ALA A 41 -6.48 11.86 2.82
CA ALA A 41 -6.95 13.23 2.62
C ALA A 41 -7.95 13.64 3.71
N GLU A 42 -8.95 12.81 3.99
CA GLU A 42 -9.92 13.05 5.07
C GLU A 42 -9.24 13.15 6.44
N ALA A 43 -8.23 12.31 6.70
CA ALA A 43 -7.47 12.34 7.96
C ALA A 43 -6.69 13.65 8.13
N LEU A 44 -6.12 14.18 7.06
CA LEU A 44 -5.39 15.45 7.07
C LEU A 44 -6.35 16.63 7.30
N GLU A 45 -7.49 16.64 6.61
CA GLU A 45 -8.51 17.67 6.80
C GLU A 45 -9.11 17.66 8.22
N ALA A 46 -9.43 16.46 8.72
CA ALA A 46 -10.01 16.28 10.06
C ALA A 46 -8.97 16.37 11.19
N GLN A 47 -7.67 16.43 10.86
CA GLN A 47 -6.55 16.34 11.81
C GLN A 47 -6.66 15.14 12.77
N ARG A 48 -7.25 14.05 12.30
CA ARG A 48 -7.52 12.85 13.07
C ARG A 48 -7.21 11.59 12.24
N ARG A 49 -6.56 10.60 12.88
CA ARG A 49 -6.34 9.31 12.23
C ARG A 49 -7.66 8.60 11.94
N PRO A 50 -7.86 8.03 10.73
CA PRO A 50 -9.09 7.34 10.39
C PRO A 50 -9.22 6.02 11.16
N ASP A 51 -10.45 5.62 11.49
CA ASP A 51 -10.73 4.28 12.01
C ASP A 51 -10.73 3.27 10.86
N VAL A 52 -9.54 2.79 10.51
CA VAL A 52 -9.33 1.84 9.42
C VAL A 52 -10.06 0.54 9.69
N ILE A 53 -9.95 0.00 10.92
CA ILE A 53 -10.57 -1.28 11.30
C ILE A 53 -12.09 -1.17 11.25
N GLY A 54 -12.68 -0.11 11.84
CA GLY A 54 -14.12 0.11 11.79
C GLY A 54 -14.66 0.25 10.37
N THR A 55 -13.89 0.88 9.48
CA THR A 55 -14.26 1.01 8.07
C THR A 55 -14.19 -0.35 7.35
N ILE A 56 -13.15 -1.14 7.60
CA ILE A 56 -12.94 -2.44 6.93
C ILE A 56 -13.97 -3.48 7.39
N ARG A 57 -14.37 -3.46 8.66
CA ARG A 57 -15.44 -4.35 9.16
C ARG A 57 -16.74 -4.27 8.36
N GLN A 58 -17.03 -3.09 7.82
CA GLN A 58 -18.21 -2.91 6.96
C GLN A 58 -18.13 -3.68 5.65
N TYR A 59 -16.94 -4.18 5.27
CA TYR A 59 -16.75 -4.97 4.05
C TYR A 59 -17.07 -6.46 4.25
N GLY A 60 -17.32 -6.91 5.49
CA GLY A 60 -17.69 -8.28 5.79
C GLY A 60 -16.59 -9.30 5.46
N LEU A 61 -15.33 -8.91 5.63
CA LEU A 61 -14.19 -9.82 5.55
C LEU A 61 -14.23 -10.81 6.71
N THR A 62 -13.63 -11.98 6.51
CA THR A 62 -13.37 -12.89 7.62
C THR A 62 -12.31 -12.32 8.56
N ASP A 63 -12.35 -12.67 9.84
CA ASP A 63 -11.41 -12.14 10.86
C ASP A 63 -9.95 -12.33 10.47
N ASP A 64 -9.63 -13.44 9.79
CA ASP A 64 -8.28 -13.76 9.32
C ASP A 64 -7.78 -12.83 8.22
N LEU A 65 -8.70 -12.23 7.44
CA LEU A 65 -8.39 -11.28 6.36
C LEU A 65 -8.50 -9.82 6.82
N GLU A 66 -9.37 -9.53 7.79
CA GLU A 66 -9.64 -8.18 8.28
C GLU A 66 -8.35 -7.50 8.77
N LYS A 67 -7.61 -8.18 9.67
CA LYS A 67 -6.40 -7.61 10.27
C LYS A 67 -5.27 -7.36 9.27
N PRO A 68 -4.87 -8.34 8.43
CA PRO A 68 -3.83 -8.11 7.43
C PRO A 68 -4.22 -7.04 6.40
N TYR A 69 -5.50 -7.00 6.00
CA TYR A 69 -6.01 -5.99 5.09
C TYR A 69 -5.98 -4.59 5.72
N ALA A 70 -6.39 -4.47 6.99
CA ALA A 70 -6.33 -3.22 7.73
C ALA A 70 -4.90 -2.72 7.87
N ALA A 71 -3.94 -3.59 8.19
CA ALA A 71 -2.53 -3.25 8.28
C ALA A 71 -1.98 -2.73 6.95
N TRP A 72 -2.35 -3.35 5.84
CA TRP A 72 -1.95 -2.90 4.51
C TRP A 72 -2.53 -1.52 4.17
N ILE A 73 -3.82 -1.30 4.41
CA ILE A 73 -4.48 0.01 4.21
C ILE A 73 -3.83 1.08 5.08
N ASP A 74 -3.52 0.78 6.34
CA ASP A 74 -2.93 1.71 7.29
C ASP A 74 -1.55 2.21 6.81
N VAL A 75 -0.71 1.32 6.32
CA VAL A 75 0.59 1.67 5.72
C VAL A 75 0.43 2.52 4.44
N LEU A 76 -0.59 2.24 3.62
CA LEU A 76 -0.89 3.06 2.45
C LEU A 76 -1.38 4.46 2.85
N ILE A 77 -2.19 4.58 3.90
CA ILE A 77 -2.63 5.86 4.44
C ILE A 77 -1.44 6.68 4.93
N ASP A 78 -0.51 6.09 5.66
CA ASP A 78 0.70 6.76 6.13
C ASP A 78 1.53 7.26 4.93
N HIS A 79 1.74 6.41 3.91
CA HIS A 79 2.44 6.79 2.69
C HIS A 79 1.77 7.97 1.97
N PHE A 80 0.46 7.91 1.77
CA PHE A 80 -0.27 8.99 1.09
C PHE A 80 -0.34 10.26 1.95
N SER A 81 -0.44 10.15 3.26
CA SER A 81 -0.41 11.30 4.17
C SER A 81 0.93 12.05 4.08
N ASP A 82 2.04 11.31 4.01
CA ASP A 82 3.36 11.91 3.82
C ASP A 82 3.49 12.61 2.46
N LEU A 83 2.93 12.02 1.39
CA LEU A 83 2.91 12.63 0.07
C LEU A 83 2.01 13.87 -0.01
N LEU A 84 0.82 13.83 0.61
CA LEU A 84 -0.13 14.95 0.63
C LEU A 84 0.37 16.12 1.48
N ALA A 85 1.21 15.85 2.48
CA ALA A 85 1.86 16.87 3.29
C ALA A 85 3.10 17.48 2.60
N ALA A 86 3.57 16.88 1.52
CA ALA A 86 4.71 17.36 0.75
C ALA A 86 4.26 18.35 -0.32
N GLU A 87 5.16 19.31 -0.69
CA GLU A 87 4.95 20.26 -1.78
C GLU A 87 5.76 19.83 -2.99
N GLY A 88 5.15 19.76 -4.17
CA GLY A 88 5.84 19.41 -5.41
C GLY A 88 4.91 19.32 -6.62
N ASP A 89 5.49 19.53 -7.81
CA ASP A 89 4.74 19.61 -9.07
C ASP A 89 4.51 18.25 -9.72
N ASN A 90 5.18 17.21 -9.24
CA ASN A 90 5.08 15.86 -9.76
C ASN A 90 5.38 14.82 -8.67
N TYR A 91 5.05 13.57 -8.97
CA TYR A 91 5.21 12.45 -8.02
C TYR A 91 6.64 12.29 -7.48
N GLU A 92 7.65 12.41 -8.35
CA GLU A 92 9.06 12.27 -7.93
C GLU A 92 9.45 13.34 -6.91
N THR A 93 9.03 14.58 -7.16
CA THR A 93 9.29 15.70 -6.26
C THR A 93 8.59 15.51 -4.92
N LEU A 94 7.33 15.06 -4.93
CA LEU A 94 6.58 14.75 -3.70
C LEU A 94 7.29 13.67 -2.89
N VAL A 95 7.71 12.56 -3.53
CA VAL A 95 8.42 11.47 -2.84
C VAL A 95 9.75 11.96 -2.27
N ARG A 96 10.53 12.74 -3.03
CA ARG A 96 11.80 13.31 -2.52
C ARG A 96 11.58 14.22 -1.32
N LYS A 97 10.51 14.98 -1.31
CA LYS A 97 10.16 15.88 -0.20
C LYS A 97 9.63 15.12 1.02
N ALA A 98 8.81 14.11 0.81
CA ALA A 98 8.23 13.29 1.87
C ALA A 98 9.29 12.44 2.58
N TYR A 99 10.15 11.78 1.82
CA TYR A 99 11.09 10.78 2.36
C TYR A 99 12.52 11.30 2.54
N HIS A 100 12.90 12.40 1.89
CA HIS A 100 14.19 13.08 1.96
C HIS A 100 15.37 12.26 1.41
N THR A 101 15.43 10.95 1.67
CA THR A 101 16.51 10.06 1.26
C THR A 101 15.98 8.78 0.60
N ARG A 102 16.82 8.16 -0.26
CA ARG A 102 16.53 6.85 -0.85
C ARG A 102 16.31 5.78 0.23
N ILE A 103 17.09 5.83 1.31
CA ILE A 103 17.01 4.86 2.42
C ILE A 103 15.63 4.92 3.07
N ASN A 104 15.17 6.10 3.47
CA ASN A 104 13.87 6.27 4.10
C ASN A 104 12.72 5.81 3.18
N TYR A 105 12.84 6.10 1.88
CA TYR A 105 11.85 5.65 0.91
C TYR A 105 11.85 4.13 0.76
N LEU A 106 13.03 3.49 0.67
CA LEU A 106 13.14 2.04 0.62
C LEU A 106 12.62 1.36 1.91
N GLU A 107 12.85 1.93 3.07
CA GLU A 107 12.28 1.43 4.34
C GLU A 107 10.74 1.45 4.31
N SER A 108 10.15 2.55 3.84
CA SER A 108 8.69 2.64 3.65
C SER A 108 8.18 1.60 2.66
N LEU A 109 8.84 1.43 1.51
CA LEU A 109 8.48 0.43 0.51
C LEU A 109 8.64 -1.00 1.04
N ASN A 110 9.67 -1.27 1.83
CA ASN A 110 9.87 -2.58 2.46
C ASN A 110 8.76 -2.89 3.48
N HIS A 111 8.35 -1.89 4.26
CA HIS A 111 7.22 -2.05 5.17
C HIS A 111 5.92 -2.35 4.40
N LEU A 112 5.67 -1.60 3.32
CA LEU A 112 4.52 -1.86 2.44
C LEU A 112 4.57 -3.27 1.84
N ASN A 113 5.73 -3.73 1.38
CA ASN A 113 5.91 -5.09 0.87
C ASN A 113 5.62 -6.16 1.94
N LEU A 114 6.02 -5.92 3.19
CA LEU A 114 5.79 -6.85 4.29
C LEU A 114 4.29 -7.03 4.57
N VAL A 115 3.55 -5.95 4.79
CA VAL A 115 2.10 -6.02 5.09
C VAL A 115 1.29 -6.56 3.90
N GLU A 116 1.69 -6.24 2.67
CA GLU A 116 1.08 -6.78 1.46
C GLU A 116 1.31 -8.30 1.36
N LYS A 117 2.52 -8.77 1.68
CA LYS A 117 2.84 -10.20 1.72
C LYS A 117 2.03 -10.94 2.80
N GLU A 118 1.86 -10.35 3.97
CA GLU A 118 1.03 -10.90 5.04
C GLU A 118 -0.44 -11.02 4.59
N PHE A 119 -0.97 -10.01 3.93
CA PHE A 119 -2.31 -10.05 3.36
C PHE A 119 -2.46 -11.16 2.30
N TYR A 120 -1.51 -11.27 1.37
CA TYR A 120 -1.54 -12.34 0.37
C TYR A 120 -1.38 -13.74 0.99
N ALA A 121 -0.60 -13.88 2.05
CA ALA A 121 -0.50 -15.14 2.79
C ALA A 121 -1.84 -15.53 3.43
N ALA A 122 -2.55 -14.57 4.02
CA ALA A 122 -3.88 -14.79 4.57
C ALA A 122 -4.89 -15.17 3.48
N ILE A 123 -4.84 -14.53 2.30
CA ILE A 123 -5.67 -14.93 1.15
C ILE A 123 -5.35 -16.36 0.74
N LYS A 124 -4.07 -16.72 0.56
CA LYS A 124 -3.67 -18.08 0.17
C LYS A 124 -4.17 -19.14 1.14
N HIS A 125 -4.18 -18.83 2.43
CA HIS A 125 -4.68 -19.76 3.47
C HIS A 125 -6.20 -19.96 3.38
N ASN A 126 -6.95 -18.91 3.06
CA ASN A 126 -8.42 -18.93 2.97
C ASN A 126 -8.96 -19.43 1.61
N LEU A 127 -8.14 -19.39 0.58
CA LEU A 127 -8.50 -19.99 -0.69
C LEU A 127 -8.29 -21.52 -0.57
N VAL A 128 -9.29 -22.30 -1.04
CA VAL A 128 -9.06 -23.69 -1.43
C VAL A 128 -8.15 -23.61 -2.67
N ALA A 129 -6.86 -23.48 -2.41
CA ALA A 129 -5.88 -23.04 -3.39
C ALA A 129 -5.76 -24.06 -4.52
N THR A 130 -6.17 -23.66 -5.70
CA THR A 130 -5.65 -24.28 -6.91
C THR A 130 -4.22 -23.81 -7.13
N ASP A 131 -3.30 -24.68 -7.54
CA ASP A 131 -1.89 -24.34 -7.79
C ASP A 131 -1.74 -23.07 -8.63
N SER A 132 -2.63 -22.85 -9.60
CA SER A 132 -2.61 -21.67 -10.46
C SER A 132 -2.89 -20.36 -9.73
N ALA A 133 -3.70 -20.34 -8.68
CA ALA A 133 -3.98 -19.13 -7.90
C ALA A 133 -2.76 -18.73 -7.04
N VAL A 134 -2.05 -19.70 -6.50
CA VAL A 134 -0.80 -19.48 -5.74
C VAL A 134 0.27 -18.88 -6.63
N ASP A 135 0.44 -19.41 -7.86
CA ASP A 135 1.40 -18.91 -8.84
C ASP A 135 1.11 -17.47 -9.28
N ILE A 136 -0.17 -17.15 -9.44
CA ILE A 136 -0.58 -15.79 -9.79
C ILE A 136 -0.24 -14.81 -8.66
N ILE A 137 -0.56 -15.14 -7.41
CA ILE A 137 -0.23 -14.29 -6.27
C ILE A 137 1.29 -14.09 -6.17
N ALA A 138 2.09 -15.15 -6.32
CA ALA A 138 3.55 -15.05 -6.32
C ALA A 138 4.07 -14.14 -7.46
N THR A 139 3.46 -14.22 -8.63
CA THR A 139 3.79 -13.35 -9.77
C THR A 139 3.51 -11.88 -9.45
N ILE A 140 2.37 -11.59 -8.82
CA ILE A 140 1.99 -10.24 -8.41
C ILE A 140 2.95 -9.69 -7.35
N GLU A 141 3.26 -10.48 -6.32
CA GLU A 141 4.22 -10.12 -5.26
C GLU A 141 5.57 -9.73 -5.86
N ASN A 142 6.10 -10.56 -6.76
CA ASN A 142 7.39 -10.32 -7.42
C ASN A 142 7.37 -9.09 -8.34
N ALA A 143 6.29 -8.90 -9.10
CA ALA A 143 6.12 -7.75 -9.97
C ALA A 143 6.01 -6.45 -9.17
N SER A 144 5.22 -6.44 -8.09
CA SER A 144 5.07 -5.28 -7.21
C SER A 144 6.40 -4.88 -6.57
N HIS A 145 7.15 -5.86 -6.05
CA HIS A 145 8.47 -5.61 -5.46
C HIS A 145 9.44 -5.00 -6.45
N ARG A 146 9.54 -5.57 -7.68
CA ARG A 146 10.43 -5.06 -8.74
C ARG A 146 10.06 -3.63 -9.14
N LEU A 147 8.76 -3.37 -9.40
CA LEU A 147 8.29 -2.04 -9.80
C LEU A 147 8.59 -0.99 -8.73
N ARG A 148 8.53 -1.34 -7.44
CA ARG A 148 8.86 -0.42 -6.35
C ARG A 148 10.36 -0.13 -6.29
N GLN A 149 11.21 -1.13 -6.54
CA GLN A 149 12.66 -0.90 -6.63
C GLN A 149 13.00 -0.01 -7.82
N ASP A 150 12.48 -0.31 -9.01
CA ASP A 150 12.68 0.49 -10.21
C ASP A 150 12.23 1.95 -9.97
N LEU A 151 11.10 2.14 -9.29
CA LEU A 151 10.60 3.47 -8.94
C LEU A 151 11.52 4.18 -7.94
N ALA A 152 12.06 3.48 -6.96
CA ALA A 152 13.01 4.05 -6.00
C ALA A 152 14.29 4.51 -6.71
N ASP A 153 14.78 3.73 -7.68
CA ASP A 153 15.96 4.09 -8.48
C ASP A 153 15.69 5.27 -9.41
N GLN A 154 14.49 5.35 -9.96
CA GLN A 154 14.06 6.50 -10.78
C GLN A 154 13.96 7.79 -9.94
N VAL A 155 13.34 7.71 -8.76
CA VAL A 155 13.13 8.87 -7.88
C VAL A 155 14.44 9.32 -7.23
N PHE A 156 15.31 8.39 -6.83
CA PHE A 156 16.59 8.66 -6.17
C PHE A 156 17.73 7.97 -6.94
N PRO A 157 18.12 8.48 -8.12
CA PRO A 157 19.23 7.89 -8.86
C PRO A 157 20.54 7.98 -8.08
N GLU A 158 21.33 6.90 -8.07
CA GLU A 158 22.57 6.77 -7.27
C GLU A 158 23.63 7.82 -7.58
N ASN A 159 23.56 8.48 -8.76
CA ASN A 159 24.55 9.44 -9.23
C ASN A 159 24.30 10.90 -8.79
N VAL A 160 23.25 11.19 -8.04
CA VAL A 160 23.08 12.51 -7.44
C VAL A 160 23.93 12.56 -6.16
N LYS A 161 25.12 13.18 -6.24
CA LYS A 161 25.93 13.48 -5.04
C LYS A 161 24.99 14.13 -4.01
N PRO A 162 24.97 13.62 -2.75
CA PRO A 162 24.13 14.21 -1.73
C PRO A 162 24.52 15.69 -1.60
N ASN A 163 23.51 16.54 -1.67
CA ASN A 163 23.71 17.95 -1.36
C ASN A 163 23.95 18.02 0.14
N ASP A 164 25.19 18.26 0.58
CA ASP A 164 25.68 18.16 1.95
C ASP A 164 24.93 19.03 2.99
N ASN A 165 23.88 19.74 2.55
CA ASN A 165 23.09 20.64 3.41
C ASN A 165 21.80 20.03 3.97
N LEU A 166 21.47 18.77 3.66
CA LEU A 166 20.34 18.09 4.24
C LEU A 166 20.81 17.08 5.28
N ILE A 167 21.03 17.55 6.50
CA ILE A 167 21.22 16.68 7.67
C ILE A 167 20.01 15.75 7.73
N ALA A 168 20.24 14.48 7.46
CA ALA A 168 19.23 13.44 7.54
C ALA A 168 18.62 13.46 8.96
N LYS A 169 17.40 13.92 9.10
CA LYS A 169 16.66 13.69 10.33
C LYS A 169 16.33 12.20 10.35
N PRO A 170 16.73 11.46 11.40
CA PRO A 170 16.39 10.06 11.50
C PRO A 170 14.86 9.92 11.41
N PHE A 171 14.41 8.98 10.57
CA PHE A 171 13.01 8.58 10.50
C PHE A 171 12.62 8.05 11.89
N THR A 172 12.09 8.92 12.73
CA THR A 172 11.47 8.49 13.96
C THR A 172 10.16 7.83 13.57
N LYS A 173 10.13 6.48 13.70
CA LYS A 173 8.90 5.71 13.65
C LYS A 173 7.85 6.50 14.43
N ARG A 174 6.88 7.09 13.75
CA ARG A 174 5.78 7.81 14.39
C ARG A 174 4.90 6.78 15.08
N VAL A 175 5.39 6.33 16.25
CA VAL A 175 4.56 5.63 17.23
C VAL A 175 3.55 6.66 17.70
N GLY A 176 2.30 6.52 17.23
CA GLY A 176 1.15 7.22 17.70
C GLY A 176 1.32 8.75 17.79
N ARG A 177 0.84 9.51 16.83
CA ARG A 177 0.38 10.86 17.16
C ARG A 177 -0.79 10.69 18.13
N GLU A 178 -0.50 10.79 19.43
CA GLU A 178 -1.53 11.05 20.40
C GLU A 178 -2.09 12.44 20.07
N TYR A 179 -3.23 12.47 19.42
CA TYR A 179 -4.04 13.67 19.36
C TYR A 179 -4.70 13.79 20.74
N THR A 180 -4.07 14.53 21.64
CA THR A 180 -4.73 14.94 22.89
C THR A 180 -5.93 15.82 22.55
N SER A 181 -7.05 15.40 23.11
CA SER A 181 -8.36 16.07 23.08
C SER A 181 -8.27 17.51 23.56
#